data_6c387a0095ceb4834f51122ec0c212c0
#
_entry.id   6c387a0095ceb4834f51122ec0c212c0
#
_cell.length_a   1.000
_cell.length_b   1.000
_cell.length_c   1.000
_cell.angle_alpha   90.00
_cell.angle_beta   90.00
_cell.angle_gamma   90.00
#
_symmetry.space_group_name_H-M   'P 1'
#
loop_
_entity.id
_entity.type
_entity.pdbx_description
1 polymer ?
#
loop_
_entity_poly.entity_id
_entity_poly.type
_entity_poly.pdbx_seq_one_letter_code
_entity_poly.pdbx_strand_id
1 'polypeptide(L)'
;MKKIVLWILGVLLSLTVVAVGGTFFYVKHMIGKVDHVKINKDDLGINEEVEEKYGDIRNIALYGIDAEEGKAGRSDSIMILTVDTKNNKLKLTSIMRDSYVNIADHGYDKINHAYAFGGPELAMRTLNENFDLNVKEFMAVNFTSMPEIIDKLGGVNIDITDEE
;
A
#
# COMPACT_ATOMS: atom_id res chain seq x y z
N MET A 1 -12.01 27.83 47.27
CA MET A 1 -10.84 27.34 46.49
C MET A 1 -11.06 25.93 45.96
N LYS A 2 -11.34 24.88 46.79
CA LYS A 2 -11.51 23.49 46.31
C LYS A 2 -12.58 23.31 45.24
N LYS A 3 -13.73 24.00 45.28
CA LYS A 3 -14.79 23.90 44.28
C LYS A 3 -14.37 24.48 42.91
N ILE A 4 -13.61 25.56 42.89
CA ILE A 4 -13.12 26.16 41.63
C ILE A 4 -12.07 25.24 40.98
N VAL A 5 -11.17 24.65 41.73
CA VAL A 5 -10.20 23.67 41.23
C VAL A 5 -10.89 22.44 40.60
N LEU A 6 -11.93 21.92 41.28
CA LEU A 6 -12.74 20.81 40.75
C LEU A 6 -13.44 21.18 39.43
N TRP A 7 -13.96 22.40 39.31
CA TRP A 7 -14.58 22.91 38.09
C TRP A 7 -13.55 23.03 36.95
N ILE A 8 -12.36 23.58 37.23
CA ILE A 8 -11.27 23.69 36.24
C ILE A 8 -10.83 22.29 35.77
N LEU A 9 -10.65 21.33 36.70
CA LEU A 9 -10.32 19.95 36.36
C LEU A 9 -11.41 19.28 35.51
N GLY A 10 -12.68 19.52 35.82
CA GLY A 10 -13.80 19.03 35.03
C GLY A 10 -13.81 19.57 33.58
N VAL A 11 -13.55 20.87 33.43
CA VAL A 11 -13.45 21.51 32.12
C VAL A 11 -12.23 20.97 31.33
N LEU A 12 -11.07 20.86 31.98
CA LEU A 12 -9.88 20.28 31.33
C LEU A 12 -10.11 18.82 30.87
N LEU A 13 -10.74 18.02 31.72
CA LEU A 13 -11.08 16.63 31.39
C LEU A 13 -12.06 16.57 30.22
N SER A 14 -13.08 17.42 30.18
CA SER A 14 -14.03 17.47 29.07
C SER A 14 -13.35 17.89 27.75
N LEU A 15 -12.44 18.86 27.78
CA LEU A 15 -11.68 19.29 26.61
C LEU A 15 -10.76 18.17 26.09
N THR A 16 -10.09 17.42 26.99
CA THR A 16 -9.27 16.28 26.57
C THR A 16 -10.09 15.17 25.93
N VAL A 17 -11.27 14.86 26.49
CA VAL A 17 -12.18 13.84 25.92
C VAL A 17 -12.67 14.26 24.52
N VAL A 18 -13.03 15.53 24.34
CA VAL A 18 -13.46 16.05 23.04
C VAL A 18 -12.31 16.03 22.03
N ALA A 19 -11.10 16.43 22.43
CA ALA A 19 -9.93 16.42 21.57
C ALA A 19 -9.58 14.98 21.13
N VAL A 20 -9.51 14.02 22.05
CA VAL A 20 -9.22 12.62 21.76
C VAL A 20 -10.32 12.00 20.90
N GLY A 21 -11.59 12.23 21.24
CA GLY A 21 -12.74 11.74 20.48
C GLY A 21 -12.80 12.32 19.07
N GLY A 22 -12.54 13.61 18.93
CA GLY A 22 -12.47 14.30 17.63
C GLY A 22 -11.33 13.76 16.75
N THR A 23 -10.14 13.58 17.33
CA THR A 23 -8.99 12.99 16.63
C THR A 23 -9.28 11.56 16.20
N PHE A 24 -9.85 10.74 17.07
CA PHE A 24 -10.23 9.36 16.75
C PHE A 24 -11.25 9.30 15.60
N PHE A 25 -12.29 10.15 15.66
CA PHE A 25 -13.29 10.22 14.61
C PHE A 25 -12.70 10.68 13.28
N TYR A 26 -11.82 11.69 13.30
CA TYR A 26 -11.12 12.20 12.12
C TYR A 26 -10.25 11.12 11.46
N VAL A 27 -9.43 10.41 12.26
CA VAL A 27 -8.57 9.31 11.78
C VAL A 27 -9.42 8.18 11.20
N LYS A 28 -10.49 7.78 11.89
CA LYS A 28 -11.41 6.75 11.39
C LYS A 28 -12.08 7.15 10.07
N HIS A 29 -12.45 8.41 9.92
CA HIS A 29 -13.03 8.93 8.68
C HIS A 29 -12.01 8.94 7.54
N MET A 30 -10.74 9.28 7.81
CA MET A 30 -9.67 9.24 6.80
C MET A 30 -9.35 7.80 6.34
N ILE A 31 -9.26 6.87 7.29
CA ILE A 31 -8.99 5.45 6.98
C ILE A 31 -10.16 4.84 6.19
N GLY A 32 -11.39 5.27 6.46
CA GLY A 32 -12.58 4.80 5.73
C GLY A 32 -12.67 5.24 4.27
N LYS A 33 -11.75 6.10 3.79
CA LYS A 33 -11.65 6.49 2.39
C LYS A 33 -10.72 5.59 1.56
N VAL A 34 -10.02 4.66 2.22
CA VAL A 34 -9.17 3.68 1.55
C VAL A 34 -10.02 2.45 1.23
N ASP A 35 -10.07 2.08 -0.04
CA ASP A 35 -10.75 0.86 -0.45
C ASP A 35 -9.98 -0.36 0.04
N HIS A 36 -10.66 -1.21 0.79
CA HIS A 36 -10.11 -2.46 1.30
C HIS A 36 -10.54 -3.62 0.40
N VAL A 37 -9.65 -4.07 -0.45
CA VAL A 37 -9.86 -5.27 -1.27
C VAL A 37 -9.54 -6.51 -0.43
N LYS A 38 -10.50 -7.43 -0.33
CA LYS A 38 -10.27 -8.73 0.32
C LYS A 38 -9.46 -9.61 -0.62
N ILE A 39 -8.34 -10.11 -0.13
CA ILE A 39 -7.42 -10.99 -0.86
C ILE A 39 -7.57 -12.41 -0.30
N ASN A 40 -7.67 -13.39 -1.20
CA ASN A 40 -7.51 -14.79 -0.82
C ASN A 40 -6.02 -15.10 -0.60
N LYS A 41 -5.62 -15.21 0.67
CA LYS A 41 -4.21 -15.43 1.03
C LYS A 41 -3.73 -16.87 0.82
N ASP A 42 -4.65 -17.80 0.60
CA ASP A 42 -4.33 -19.24 0.48
C ASP A 42 -3.80 -19.60 -0.91
N ASP A 43 -3.98 -18.71 -1.90
CA ASP A 43 -3.59 -18.94 -3.31
C ASP A 43 -2.64 -17.85 -3.85
N LEU A 44 -1.71 -17.40 -3.02
CA LEU A 44 -0.70 -16.39 -3.42
C LEU A 44 0.60 -17.00 -3.96
N GLY A 45 0.66 -18.31 -4.20
CA GLY A 45 1.83 -18.98 -4.79
C GLY A 45 3.11 -18.84 -3.96
N ILE A 46 2.99 -18.74 -2.63
CA ILE A 46 4.15 -18.58 -1.73
C ILE A 46 4.78 -19.95 -1.51
N ASN A 47 6.09 -20.06 -1.74
CA ASN A 47 6.86 -21.25 -1.46
C ASN A 47 6.97 -21.45 0.07
N GLU A 48 6.67 -22.67 0.56
CA GLU A 48 6.73 -22.99 1.99
C GLU A 48 8.12 -22.77 2.59
N GLU A 49 9.19 -23.07 1.87
CA GLU A 49 10.57 -22.84 2.33
C GLU A 49 10.88 -21.35 2.49
N VAL A 50 10.33 -20.51 1.60
CA VAL A 50 10.46 -19.06 1.68
C VAL A 50 9.70 -18.51 2.87
N GLU A 51 8.50 -19.02 3.11
CA GLU A 51 7.67 -18.63 4.26
C GLU A 51 8.32 -19.03 5.58
N GLU A 52 8.84 -20.26 5.69
CA GLU A 52 9.53 -20.72 6.90
C GLU A 52 10.78 -19.88 7.20
N LYS A 53 11.55 -19.51 6.17
CA LYS A 53 12.81 -18.79 6.33
C LYS A 53 12.64 -17.29 6.54
N TYR A 54 11.63 -16.68 5.89
CA TYR A 54 11.48 -15.22 5.81
C TYR A 54 10.10 -14.72 6.28
N GLY A 55 9.30 -15.55 6.94
CA GLY A 55 7.97 -15.19 7.42
C GLY A 55 7.93 -14.00 8.39
N ASP A 56 9.05 -13.73 9.08
CA ASP A 56 9.21 -12.55 9.95
C ASP A 56 9.47 -11.25 9.16
N ILE A 57 9.79 -11.36 7.87
CA ILE A 57 10.01 -10.22 6.97
C ILE A 57 8.70 -9.94 6.24
N ARG A 58 8.22 -8.71 6.33
CA ARG A 58 6.99 -8.30 5.69
C ARG A 58 7.30 -7.66 4.33
N ASN A 59 6.82 -8.28 3.26
CA ASN A 59 6.90 -7.76 1.92
C ASN A 59 5.52 -7.23 1.47
N ILE A 60 5.47 -5.97 1.07
CA ILE A 60 4.26 -5.28 0.63
C ILE A 60 4.46 -4.86 -0.82
N ALA A 61 3.59 -5.30 -1.73
CA ALA A 61 3.62 -4.85 -3.11
C ALA A 61 3.00 -3.44 -3.23
N LEU A 62 3.69 -2.56 -3.93
CA LEU A 62 3.22 -1.21 -4.25
C LEU A 62 3.00 -1.14 -5.76
N TYR A 63 1.77 -0.86 -6.17
CA TYR A 63 1.38 -0.78 -7.58
C TYR A 63 0.96 0.63 -7.97
N GLY A 64 1.52 1.14 -9.05
CA GLY A 64 0.99 2.28 -9.80
C GLY A 64 0.20 1.78 -10.99
N ILE A 65 -1.11 2.00 -11.00
CA ILE A 65 -2.02 1.45 -11.99
C ILE A 65 -2.31 2.50 -13.07
N ASP A 66 -2.09 2.10 -14.33
CA ASP A 66 -2.40 2.89 -15.53
C ASP A 66 -3.91 2.82 -15.83
N ALA A 67 -4.71 3.38 -14.95
CA ALA A 67 -6.16 3.49 -15.12
C ALA A 67 -6.74 4.58 -14.22
N GLU A 68 -7.95 5.01 -14.57
CA GLU A 68 -8.83 5.77 -13.68
C GLU A 68 -9.51 4.84 -12.67
N GLU A 69 -10.08 5.42 -11.64
CA GLU A 69 -10.82 4.68 -10.61
C GLU A 69 -11.92 3.79 -11.21
N GLY A 70 -11.98 2.54 -10.76
CA GLY A 70 -12.97 1.55 -11.20
C GLY A 70 -12.73 0.93 -12.56
N LYS A 71 -11.65 1.28 -13.26
CA LYS A 71 -11.25 0.67 -14.54
C LYS A 71 -10.14 -0.36 -14.35
N ALA A 72 -10.16 -1.41 -15.16
CA ALA A 72 -9.04 -2.35 -15.25
C ALA A 72 -7.83 -1.64 -15.87
N GLY A 73 -6.65 -1.83 -15.31
CA GLY A 73 -5.41 -1.24 -15.78
C GLY A 73 -4.22 -2.15 -15.51
N ARG A 74 -3.08 -1.82 -16.14
CA ARG A 74 -1.81 -2.51 -15.91
C ARG A 74 -1.07 -1.86 -14.76
N SER A 75 -0.25 -2.65 -14.06
CA SER A 75 0.65 -2.12 -13.04
C SER A 75 1.93 -1.60 -13.70
N ASP A 76 1.91 -0.35 -14.13
CA ASP A 76 3.04 0.27 -14.82
C ASP A 76 4.18 0.69 -13.88
N SER A 77 3.91 0.78 -12.58
CA SER A 77 4.93 0.84 -11.52
C SER A 77 4.73 -0.32 -10.57
N ILE A 78 5.79 -1.08 -10.32
CA ILE A 78 5.79 -2.24 -9.43
C ILE A 78 6.98 -2.12 -8.50
N MET A 79 6.72 -2.03 -7.20
CA MET A 79 7.76 -1.99 -6.17
C MET A 79 7.41 -2.93 -5.04
N ILE A 80 8.43 -3.44 -4.35
CA ILE A 80 8.30 -4.22 -3.13
C ILE A 80 8.90 -3.43 -1.97
N LEU A 81 8.06 -3.09 -1.02
CA LEU A 81 8.51 -2.54 0.27
C LEU A 81 8.76 -3.70 1.24
N THR A 82 10.01 -3.93 1.55
CA THR A 82 10.44 -4.94 2.53
C THR A 82 10.64 -4.27 3.88
N VAL A 83 9.94 -4.76 4.90
CA VAL A 83 10.02 -4.30 6.28
C VAL A 83 10.63 -5.42 7.13
N ASP A 84 11.86 -5.24 7.56
CA ASP A 84 12.59 -6.14 8.47
C ASP A 84 12.66 -5.46 9.86
N THR A 85 11.67 -5.75 10.68
CA THR A 85 11.57 -5.18 12.03
C THR A 85 12.66 -5.70 12.97
N LYS A 86 13.14 -6.92 12.73
CA LYS A 86 14.18 -7.55 13.55
C LYS A 86 15.53 -6.84 13.43
N ASN A 87 15.85 -6.38 12.22
CA ASN A 87 17.11 -5.69 11.93
C ASN A 87 16.92 -4.18 11.75
N ASN A 88 15.72 -3.63 11.99
CA ASN A 88 15.36 -2.23 11.79
C ASN A 88 15.70 -1.73 10.37
N LYS A 89 15.36 -2.51 9.35
CA LYS A 89 15.66 -2.19 7.95
C LYS A 89 14.39 -2.03 7.13
N LEU A 90 14.40 -1.00 6.30
CA LEU A 90 13.44 -0.81 5.21
C LEU A 90 14.19 -0.89 3.89
N LYS A 91 13.63 -1.61 2.93
CA LYS A 91 14.18 -1.73 1.58
C LYS A 91 13.06 -1.54 0.56
N LEU A 92 13.31 -0.75 -0.44
CA LEU A 92 12.44 -0.59 -1.60
C LEU A 92 13.13 -1.19 -2.82
N THR A 93 12.46 -2.13 -3.48
CA THR A 93 12.95 -2.80 -4.68
C THR A 93 11.98 -2.54 -5.82
N SER A 94 12.45 -2.02 -6.94
CA SER A 94 11.65 -1.83 -8.15
C SER A 94 11.73 -3.05 -9.04
N ILE A 95 10.59 -3.45 -9.62
CA ILE A 95 10.47 -4.51 -10.61
C ILE A 95 10.11 -3.86 -11.94
N MET A 96 10.85 -4.18 -13.01
CA MET A 96 10.57 -3.63 -14.33
C MET A 96 9.24 -4.19 -14.87
N ARG A 97 8.34 -3.31 -15.28
CA ARG A 97 7.00 -3.68 -15.78
C ARG A 97 7.01 -4.60 -17.00
N ASP A 98 8.09 -4.53 -17.80
CA ASP A 98 8.28 -5.34 -19.01
C ASP A 98 9.01 -6.66 -18.75
N SER A 99 9.27 -7.03 -17.47
CA SER A 99 9.86 -8.31 -17.12
C SER A 99 8.99 -9.45 -17.68
N TYR A 100 9.62 -10.36 -18.42
CA TYR A 100 8.96 -11.48 -19.05
C TYR A 100 8.93 -12.67 -18.10
N VAL A 101 7.77 -12.99 -17.59
CA VAL A 101 7.56 -13.95 -16.49
C VAL A 101 6.39 -14.89 -16.80
N ASN A 102 6.31 -16.01 -16.09
CA ASN A 102 5.15 -16.87 -16.15
C ASN A 102 4.02 -16.32 -15.29
N ILE A 103 2.85 -16.08 -15.88
CA ILE A 103 1.63 -15.65 -15.19
C ILE A 103 0.70 -16.85 -15.12
N ALA A 104 0.26 -17.25 -13.92
CA ALA A 104 -0.60 -18.41 -13.73
C ALA A 104 -1.85 -18.32 -14.63
N ASP A 105 -2.18 -19.43 -15.31
CA ASP A 105 -3.29 -19.58 -16.26
C ASP A 105 -3.21 -18.71 -17.54
N HIS A 106 -2.16 -17.89 -17.69
CA HIS A 106 -1.96 -17.00 -18.84
C HIS A 106 -0.65 -17.27 -19.60
N GLY A 107 0.28 -18.07 -19.03
CA GLY A 107 1.57 -18.36 -19.63
C GLY A 107 2.57 -17.21 -19.50
N TYR A 108 3.57 -17.18 -20.38
CA TYR A 108 4.62 -16.17 -20.33
C TYR A 108 4.20 -14.87 -20.97
N ASP A 109 4.26 -13.77 -20.19
CA ASP A 109 3.95 -12.41 -20.65
C ASP A 109 4.70 -11.38 -19.79
N LYS A 110 4.49 -10.08 -20.08
CA LYS A 110 4.98 -8.98 -19.26
C LYS A 110 4.30 -8.98 -17.89
N ILE A 111 5.09 -8.82 -16.85
CA ILE A 111 4.60 -8.90 -15.46
C ILE A 111 3.48 -7.91 -15.15
N ASN A 112 3.47 -6.72 -15.79
CA ASN A 112 2.43 -5.71 -15.58
C ASN A 112 1.05 -6.15 -16.07
N HIS A 113 0.97 -7.14 -16.98
CA HIS A 113 -0.29 -7.71 -17.45
C HIS A 113 -0.99 -8.56 -16.37
N ALA A 114 -0.25 -9.11 -15.40
CA ALA A 114 -0.84 -9.90 -14.32
C ALA A 114 -1.90 -9.12 -13.55
N TYR A 115 -1.67 -7.82 -13.30
CA TYR A 115 -2.66 -6.97 -12.63
C TYR A 115 -3.90 -6.75 -13.49
N ALA A 116 -3.75 -6.57 -14.80
CA ALA A 116 -4.87 -6.39 -15.73
C ALA A 116 -5.71 -7.68 -15.89
N PHE A 117 -5.08 -8.85 -15.83
CA PHE A 117 -5.74 -10.14 -15.99
C PHE A 117 -6.51 -10.61 -14.75
N GLY A 118 -5.92 -10.47 -13.57
CA GLY A 118 -6.48 -11.01 -12.31
C GLY A 118 -6.32 -10.10 -11.10
N GLY A 119 -6.11 -8.80 -11.33
CA GLY A 119 -6.02 -7.82 -10.26
C GLY A 119 -4.82 -8.05 -9.32
N PRO A 120 -4.92 -7.52 -8.08
CA PRO A 120 -3.82 -7.59 -7.13
C PRO A 120 -3.46 -9.03 -6.70
N GLU A 121 -4.42 -9.96 -6.67
CA GLU A 121 -4.16 -11.35 -6.29
C GLU A 121 -3.22 -12.03 -7.28
N LEU A 122 -3.56 -12.00 -8.58
CA LEU A 122 -2.73 -12.61 -9.63
C LEU A 122 -1.38 -11.89 -9.75
N ALA A 123 -1.36 -10.56 -9.57
CA ALA A 123 -0.11 -9.80 -9.58
C ALA A 123 0.82 -10.19 -8.42
N MET A 124 0.31 -10.35 -7.19
CA MET A 124 1.09 -10.83 -6.04
C MET A 124 1.55 -12.27 -6.23
N ARG A 125 0.66 -13.16 -6.70
CA ARG A 125 1.00 -14.54 -7.01
C ARG A 125 2.13 -14.62 -8.04
N THR A 126 2.05 -13.83 -9.11
CA THR A 126 3.10 -13.75 -10.14
C THR A 126 4.44 -13.30 -9.56
N LEU A 127 4.44 -12.32 -8.64
CA LEU A 127 5.66 -11.91 -7.93
C LEU A 127 6.24 -13.04 -7.08
N ASN A 128 5.40 -13.72 -6.30
CA ASN A 128 5.84 -14.78 -5.40
C ASN A 128 6.41 -15.98 -6.16
N GLU A 129 5.71 -16.43 -7.20
CA GLU A 129 6.12 -17.60 -7.99
C GLU A 129 7.40 -17.36 -8.81
N ASN A 130 7.62 -16.14 -9.33
CA ASN A 130 8.77 -15.87 -10.21
C ASN A 130 10.02 -15.34 -9.48
N PHE A 131 9.87 -14.80 -8.26
CA PHE A 131 10.99 -14.19 -7.52
C PHE A 131 11.20 -14.77 -6.11
N ASP A 132 10.55 -15.89 -5.79
CA ASP A 132 10.61 -16.53 -4.47
C ASP A 132 10.35 -15.52 -3.33
N LEU A 133 9.24 -14.78 -3.45
CA LEU A 133 8.81 -13.79 -2.46
C LEU A 133 7.67 -14.34 -1.59
N ASN A 134 7.38 -13.65 -0.48
CA ASN A 134 6.24 -13.91 0.40
C ASN A 134 5.34 -12.67 0.52
N VAL A 135 4.99 -12.06 -0.61
CA VAL A 135 4.11 -10.89 -0.67
C VAL A 135 2.68 -11.31 -0.34
N LYS A 136 2.12 -10.77 0.74
CA LYS A 136 0.76 -11.06 1.24
C LYS A 136 -0.14 -9.82 1.30
N GLU A 137 0.44 -8.67 1.04
CA GLU A 137 -0.21 -7.38 1.16
C GLU A 137 0.16 -6.49 -0.01
N PHE A 138 -0.73 -5.60 -0.36
CA PHE A 138 -0.47 -4.63 -1.41
C PHE A 138 -1.03 -3.25 -1.08
N MET A 139 -0.51 -2.24 -1.74
CA MET A 139 -1.10 -0.92 -1.88
C MET A 139 -1.10 -0.57 -3.37
N ALA A 140 -2.20 -0.01 -3.85
CA ALA A 140 -2.31 0.43 -5.24
C ALA A 140 -2.75 1.89 -5.29
N VAL A 141 -2.16 2.63 -6.19
CA VAL A 141 -2.55 4.00 -6.54
C VAL A 141 -2.79 4.08 -8.05
N ASN A 142 -3.69 4.95 -8.46
CA ASN A 142 -4.04 5.17 -9.85
C ASN A 142 -3.91 6.65 -10.20
N PHE A 143 -4.26 7.02 -11.43
CA PHE A 143 -4.19 8.42 -11.89
C PHE A 143 -5.12 9.38 -11.13
N THR A 144 -6.16 8.87 -10.47
CA THR A 144 -7.07 9.69 -9.67
C THR A 144 -6.50 9.92 -8.27
N SER A 145 -6.02 8.86 -7.61
CA SER A 145 -5.56 8.92 -6.22
C SER A 145 -4.15 9.50 -6.06
N MET A 146 -3.27 9.32 -7.06
CA MET A 146 -1.88 9.80 -6.97
C MET A 146 -1.76 11.32 -6.84
N PRO A 147 -2.43 12.16 -7.68
CA PRO A 147 -2.40 13.61 -7.51
C PRO A 147 -2.92 14.05 -6.15
N GLU A 148 -4.00 13.45 -5.65
CA GLU A 148 -4.54 13.79 -4.33
C GLU A 148 -3.56 13.49 -3.19
N ILE A 149 -2.80 12.40 -3.29
CA ILE A 149 -1.75 12.07 -2.31
C ILE A 149 -0.63 13.09 -2.36
N ILE A 150 -0.16 13.44 -3.56
CA ILE A 150 0.91 14.43 -3.78
C ILE A 150 0.49 15.79 -3.23
N ASP A 151 -0.72 16.24 -3.51
CA ASP A 151 -1.25 17.52 -3.01
C ASP A 151 -1.28 17.55 -1.48
N LYS A 152 -1.70 16.48 -0.84
CA LYS A 152 -1.72 16.37 0.63
C LYS A 152 -0.33 16.33 1.27
N LEU A 153 0.67 15.89 0.52
CA LEU A 153 2.08 15.91 0.95
C LEU A 153 2.77 17.27 0.70
N GLY A 154 2.08 18.23 0.10
CA GLY A 154 2.60 19.58 -0.17
C GLY A 154 3.16 19.76 -1.57
N GLY A 155 2.87 18.84 -2.49
CA GLY A 155 3.31 18.90 -3.87
C GLY A 155 4.73 18.35 -4.08
N VAL A 156 5.21 18.44 -5.31
CA VAL A 156 6.58 18.13 -5.71
C VAL A 156 7.20 19.37 -6.40
N ASN A 157 8.46 19.62 -6.12
CA ASN A 157 9.21 20.65 -6.84
C ASN A 157 9.80 20.02 -8.12
N ILE A 158 9.49 20.61 -9.25
CA ILE A 158 9.98 20.17 -10.56
C ILE A 158 10.67 21.36 -11.21
N ASP A 159 11.95 21.21 -11.54
CA ASP A 159 12.66 22.19 -12.35
C ASP A 159 12.31 21.95 -13.82
N ILE A 160 11.68 22.94 -14.44
CA ILE A 160 11.31 22.92 -15.87
C ILE A 160 12.19 23.91 -16.62
N THR A 161 12.48 23.61 -17.87
CA THR A 161 13.15 24.52 -18.79
C THR A 161 12.15 25.41 -19.51
N ASP A 162 12.61 26.50 -20.11
CA ASP A 162 11.74 27.44 -20.87
C ASP A 162 11.09 26.78 -22.12
N GLU A 163 11.53 25.58 -22.48
CA GLU A 163 11.03 24.79 -23.62
C GLU A 163 9.99 23.72 -23.22
N GLU A 164 9.81 23.46 -21.93
CA GLU A 164 8.83 22.51 -21.36
C GLU A 164 7.56 23.23 -20.86
#